data_e172479e1e1fb0349e7bdb8762758aad
#
_entry.id   e172479e1e1fb0349e7bdb8762758aad
#
_cell.length_a   1.000
_cell.length_b   1.000
_cell.length_c   1.000
_cell.angle_alpha   90.00
_cell.angle_beta   90.00
_cell.angle_gamma   90.00
#
_symmetry.space_group_name_H-M   'P 1'
#
loop_
_entity.id
_entity.type
_entity.pdbx_description
1 polymer ?
#
loop_
_entity_poly.entity_id
_entity_poly.type
_entity_poly.pdbx_seq_one_letter_code
_entity_poly.pdbx_strand_id
1 'polypeptide(L)'
;MEIRKASVSDMFGWLISSFKLVGKYWGTFMLAALVSLAAIFLLAFVAGLVIGLGAAGAAMGDVNSIDWQKIALMYAAILLVALILVPPFIAGWFVLTGKLADGQSASLGDLFSGYGDATRWKKLIAFGFIGAVLNIAVQGGYILICMALGIGSDDIGQFMSAQLNNDPEAMAGLSSGFWAAYAGIILIGSVLQTAFMLGFCQVALTDTGAVDSVKDGIAATLKNLGSLLLFMLAMLLVVIAAALVIALLAGLLIAAISMLNSNIALALGAVLYILLLLFIYPLMFSFQYLFWRDVLGGGGKPATVSDSEVLI
;
A
#
# COMPACT_ATOMS: atom_id res chain seq x y z
N MET A 1 12.10 -11.29 21.93
CA MET A 1 11.57 -9.92 21.87
C MET A 1 10.19 -9.90 22.49
N GLU A 2 9.87 -8.95 23.38
CA GLU A 2 8.54 -8.89 24.00
C GLU A 2 7.63 -8.02 23.12
N ILE A 3 6.58 -8.64 22.54
CA ILE A 3 5.62 -7.94 21.70
C ILE A 3 4.61 -7.24 22.61
N ARG A 4 4.46 -5.92 22.52
CA ARG A 4 3.47 -5.16 23.30
C ARG A 4 2.06 -5.41 22.75
N LYS A 5 1.08 -5.51 23.65
CA LYS A 5 -0.35 -5.50 23.32
C LYS A 5 -0.82 -4.04 23.28
N ALA A 6 -1.36 -3.63 22.14
CA ALA A 6 -1.89 -2.30 21.92
C ALA A 6 -3.42 -2.26 22.08
N SER A 7 -3.93 -1.16 22.56
CA SER A 7 -5.37 -0.86 22.59
C SER A 7 -5.80 -0.13 21.31
N VAL A 8 -7.11 -0.05 21.07
CA VAL A 8 -7.65 0.77 19.96
C VAL A 8 -7.32 2.24 20.15
N SER A 9 -7.28 2.72 21.41
CA SER A 9 -6.87 4.10 21.73
C SER A 9 -5.43 4.38 21.34
N ASP A 10 -4.51 3.42 21.53
CA ASP A 10 -3.11 3.57 21.09
C ASP A 10 -3.04 3.75 19.57
N MET A 11 -3.86 3.01 18.82
CA MET A 11 -3.88 3.11 17.35
C MET A 11 -4.36 4.48 16.86
N PHE A 12 -5.40 5.04 17.48
CA PHE A 12 -5.80 6.43 17.22
C PHE A 12 -4.73 7.44 17.65
N GLY A 13 -4.02 7.16 18.75
CA GLY A 13 -2.88 7.97 19.21
C GLY A 13 -1.77 8.00 18.14
N TRP A 14 -1.43 6.86 17.53
CA TRP A 14 -0.44 6.80 16.44
C TRP A 14 -0.93 7.52 15.19
N LEU A 15 -2.22 7.41 14.85
CA LEU A 15 -2.80 8.13 13.71
C LEU A 15 -2.66 9.65 13.90
N ILE A 16 -3.07 10.18 15.06
CA ILE A 16 -2.95 11.60 15.38
C ILE A 16 -1.48 12.05 15.37
N SER A 17 -0.59 11.23 15.96
CA SER A 17 0.85 11.51 15.96
C SER A 17 1.44 11.50 14.54
N SER A 18 0.92 10.68 13.65
CA SER A 18 1.32 10.67 12.23
C SER A 18 0.93 11.96 11.52
N PHE A 19 -0.27 12.48 11.77
CA PHE A 19 -0.69 13.79 11.24
C PHE A 19 0.22 14.93 11.76
N LYS A 20 0.54 14.93 13.05
CA LYS A 20 1.46 15.92 13.65
C LYS A 20 2.85 15.82 13.04
N LEU A 21 3.39 14.59 12.87
CA LEU A 21 4.70 14.35 12.28
C LEU A 21 4.77 14.82 10.83
N VAL A 22 3.79 14.44 10.02
CA VAL A 22 3.72 14.85 8.61
C VAL A 22 3.52 16.36 8.49
N GLY A 23 2.69 16.97 9.35
CA GLY A 23 2.50 18.42 9.39
C GLY A 23 3.79 19.17 9.74
N LYS A 24 4.53 18.71 10.76
CA LYS A 24 5.79 19.32 11.19
C LYS A 24 6.87 19.28 10.11
N TYR A 25 6.97 18.18 9.34
CA TYR A 25 8.00 17.97 8.32
C TYR A 25 7.41 17.91 6.91
N TRP A 26 6.33 18.67 6.68
CA TRP A 26 5.55 18.65 5.44
C TRP A 26 6.41 18.71 4.17
N GLY A 27 7.35 19.65 4.10
CA GLY A 27 8.20 19.85 2.91
C GLY A 27 9.01 18.60 2.56
N THR A 28 9.65 17.96 3.56
CA THR A 28 10.45 16.75 3.36
C THR A 28 9.58 15.58 2.91
N PHE A 29 8.42 15.39 3.56
CA PHE A 29 7.49 14.33 3.18
C PHE A 29 6.87 14.52 1.80
N MET A 30 6.54 15.75 1.42
CA MET A 30 6.03 16.06 0.09
C MET A 30 7.07 15.76 -0.99
N LEU A 31 8.32 16.19 -0.80
CA LEU A 31 9.39 15.91 -1.75
C LEU A 31 9.65 14.40 -1.85
N ALA A 32 9.66 13.68 -0.72
CA ALA A 32 9.79 12.23 -0.71
C ALA A 32 8.65 11.53 -1.46
N ALA A 33 7.41 11.99 -1.26
CA ALA A 33 6.24 11.45 -1.96
C ALA A 33 6.28 11.76 -3.46
N LEU A 34 6.72 12.95 -3.88
CA LEU A 34 6.91 13.29 -5.29
C LEU A 34 7.96 12.40 -5.97
N VAL A 35 9.10 12.17 -5.30
CA VAL A 35 10.13 11.24 -5.79
C VAL A 35 9.56 9.83 -5.93
N SER A 36 8.75 9.40 -4.97
CA SER A 36 8.11 8.08 -5.01
C SER A 36 7.12 7.95 -6.14
N LEU A 37 6.28 8.96 -6.35
CA LEU A 37 5.34 9.00 -7.48
C LEU A 37 6.09 8.98 -8.81
N ALA A 38 7.15 9.77 -8.96
CA ALA A 38 7.97 9.77 -10.16
C ALA A 38 8.60 8.38 -10.42
N ALA A 39 9.09 7.70 -9.38
CA ALA A 39 9.62 6.35 -9.49
C ALA A 39 8.54 5.33 -9.89
N ILE A 40 7.34 5.41 -9.30
CA ILE A 40 6.20 4.54 -9.64
C ILE A 40 5.77 4.79 -11.09
N PHE A 41 5.64 6.05 -11.52
CA PHE A 41 5.30 6.38 -12.90
C PHE A 41 6.35 5.88 -13.90
N LEU A 42 7.63 6.01 -13.56
CA LEU A 42 8.71 5.50 -14.40
C LEU A 42 8.64 3.97 -14.54
N LEU A 43 8.44 3.26 -13.44
CA LEU A 43 8.28 1.80 -13.44
C LEU A 43 7.03 1.39 -14.24
N ALA A 44 5.90 2.07 -14.04
CA ALA A 44 4.67 1.81 -14.78
C ALA A 44 4.83 2.10 -16.28
N PHE A 45 5.53 3.18 -16.64
CA PHE A 45 5.83 3.53 -18.03
C PHE A 45 6.71 2.47 -18.70
N VAL A 46 7.78 2.05 -18.04
CA VAL A 46 8.66 0.99 -18.55
C VAL A 46 7.89 -0.33 -18.68
N ALA A 47 7.09 -0.71 -17.69
CA ALA A 47 6.24 -1.88 -17.76
C ALA A 47 5.23 -1.79 -18.92
N GLY A 48 4.59 -0.63 -19.08
CA GLY A 48 3.66 -0.36 -20.18
C GLY A 48 4.31 -0.44 -21.56
N LEU A 49 5.53 0.08 -21.70
CA LEU A 49 6.31 -0.06 -22.95
C LEU A 49 6.63 -1.52 -23.26
N VAL A 50 7.10 -2.28 -22.25
CA VAL A 50 7.44 -3.70 -22.43
C VAL A 50 6.20 -4.50 -22.84
N ILE A 51 5.06 -4.29 -22.16
CA ILE A 51 3.80 -4.94 -22.48
C ILE A 51 3.28 -4.48 -23.86
N GLY A 52 3.31 -3.17 -24.13
CA GLY A 52 2.82 -2.59 -25.37
C GLY A 52 3.61 -3.07 -26.60
N LEU A 53 4.94 -3.13 -26.51
CA LEU A 53 5.79 -3.67 -27.58
C LEU A 53 5.54 -5.17 -27.81
N GLY A 54 5.31 -5.94 -26.72
CA GLY A 54 4.97 -7.35 -26.82
C GLY A 54 3.59 -7.55 -27.47
N ALA A 55 2.60 -6.76 -27.09
CA ALA A 55 1.27 -6.80 -27.67
C ALA A 55 1.24 -6.33 -29.16
N ALA A 56 2.02 -5.28 -29.50
CA ALA A 56 2.15 -4.82 -30.89
C ALA A 56 2.80 -5.87 -31.80
N GLY A 57 3.80 -6.59 -31.28
CA GLY A 57 4.41 -7.74 -31.98
C GLY A 57 3.42 -8.88 -32.22
N ALA A 58 2.49 -9.11 -31.29
CA ALA A 58 1.42 -10.10 -31.44
C ALA A 58 0.30 -9.62 -32.41
N ALA A 59 0.00 -8.31 -32.43
CA ALA A 59 -1.03 -7.75 -33.31
C ALA A 59 -0.60 -7.65 -34.79
N MET A 60 0.69 -7.68 -35.09
CA MET A 60 1.22 -7.78 -36.46
C MET A 60 1.20 -9.23 -36.99
N GLY A 61 1.00 -10.22 -36.13
CA GLY A 61 0.68 -11.62 -36.45
C GLY A 61 -0.82 -11.86 -36.24
N ASP A 62 -1.30 -12.98 -36.77
CA ASP A 62 -2.70 -13.40 -36.63
C ASP A 62 -3.20 -13.27 -35.17
N VAL A 63 -4.30 -12.54 -34.97
CA VAL A 63 -4.88 -12.25 -33.62
C VAL A 63 -5.17 -13.51 -32.81
N ASN A 64 -5.24 -14.69 -33.50
CA ASN A 64 -5.38 -15.99 -32.85
C ASN A 64 -4.07 -16.57 -32.27
N SER A 65 -2.94 -15.90 -32.42
CA SER A 65 -1.62 -16.37 -31.97
C SER A 65 -1.06 -15.60 -30.77
N ILE A 66 -1.91 -15.23 -29.80
CA ILE A 66 -1.42 -14.66 -28.53
C ILE A 66 -0.55 -15.70 -27.84
N ASP A 67 0.76 -15.44 -27.83
CA ASP A 67 1.75 -16.28 -27.15
C ASP A 67 1.71 -16.00 -25.64
N TRP A 68 0.83 -16.72 -24.95
CA TRP A 68 0.65 -16.62 -23.50
C TRP A 68 1.94 -16.86 -22.72
N GLN A 69 2.88 -17.63 -23.27
CA GLN A 69 4.19 -17.87 -22.62
C GLN A 69 5.03 -16.59 -22.64
N LYS A 70 5.05 -15.85 -23.75
CA LYS A 70 5.77 -14.57 -23.81
C LYS A 70 5.18 -13.55 -22.86
N ILE A 71 3.85 -13.45 -22.82
CA ILE A 71 3.16 -12.56 -21.88
C ILE A 71 3.50 -12.93 -20.44
N ALA A 72 3.42 -14.20 -20.08
CA ALA A 72 3.77 -14.67 -18.74
C ALA A 72 5.24 -14.38 -18.38
N LEU A 73 6.19 -14.57 -19.32
CA LEU A 73 7.60 -14.24 -19.11
C LEU A 73 7.81 -12.73 -18.91
N MET A 74 7.11 -11.90 -19.67
CA MET A 74 7.17 -10.43 -19.50
C MET A 74 6.67 -10.01 -18.12
N TYR A 75 5.52 -10.53 -17.68
CA TYR A 75 5.00 -10.26 -16.34
C TYR A 75 5.96 -10.76 -15.25
N ALA A 76 6.53 -11.95 -15.42
CA ALA A 76 7.50 -12.48 -14.48
C ALA A 76 8.76 -11.60 -14.40
N ALA A 77 9.25 -11.09 -15.53
CA ALA A 77 10.39 -10.17 -15.56
C ALA A 77 10.07 -8.85 -14.85
N ILE A 78 8.90 -8.26 -15.09
CA ILE A 78 8.45 -7.02 -14.42
C ILE A 78 8.34 -7.25 -12.91
N LEU A 79 7.73 -8.37 -12.48
CA LEU A 79 7.62 -8.72 -11.07
C LEU A 79 9.00 -8.92 -10.42
N LEU A 80 9.94 -9.54 -11.13
CA LEU A 80 11.30 -9.73 -10.63
C LEU A 80 12.01 -8.38 -10.43
N VAL A 81 11.91 -7.48 -11.40
CA VAL A 81 12.46 -6.11 -11.30
C VAL A 81 11.83 -5.36 -10.13
N ALA A 82 10.51 -5.42 -10.01
CA ALA A 82 9.80 -4.79 -8.89
C ALA A 82 10.25 -5.38 -7.54
N LEU A 83 10.40 -6.69 -7.44
CA LEU A 83 10.86 -7.38 -6.23
C LEU A 83 12.29 -6.97 -5.81
N ILE A 84 13.15 -6.63 -6.78
CA ILE A 84 14.51 -6.18 -6.52
C ILE A 84 14.54 -4.69 -6.12
N LEU A 85 13.72 -3.85 -6.76
CA LEU A 85 13.77 -2.41 -6.60
C LEU A 85 12.86 -1.88 -5.48
N VAL A 86 11.65 -2.41 -5.33
CA VAL A 86 10.65 -1.83 -4.44
C VAL A 86 10.99 -2.01 -2.94
N PRO A 87 11.41 -3.20 -2.46
CA PRO A 87 11.69 -3.38 -1.03
C PRO A 87 12.74 -2.43 -0.46
N PRO A 88 13.93 -2.23 -1.09
CA PRO A 88 14.90 -1.27 -0.57
C PRO A 88 14.39 0.18 -0.54
N PHE A 89 13.55 0.54 -1.50
CA PHE A 89 12.94 1.86 -1.55
C PHE A 89 11.92 2.08 -0.42
N ILE A 90 11.08 1.08 -0.14
CA ILE A 90 10.16 1.10 1.01
C ILE A 90 10.95 1.20 2.33
N ALA A 91 12.07 0.47 2.46
CA ALA A 91 12.93 0.57 3.63
C ALA A 91 13.46 2.00 3.83
N GLY A 92 13.81 2.70 2.75
CA GLY A 92 14.20 4.10 2.79
C GLY A 92 13.11 5.02 3.38
N TRP A 93 11.84 4.76 3.08
CA TRP A 93 10.73 5.48 3.70
C TRP A 93 10.69 5.32 5.22
N PHE A 94 10.90 4.11 5.74
CA PHE A 94 10.95 3.89 7.19
C PHE A 94 12.17 4.53 7.84
N VAL A 95 13.33 4.54 7.17
CA VAL A 95 14.52 5.24 7.65
C VAL A 95 14.29 6.74 7.72
N LEU A 96 13.75 7.35 6.65
CA LEU A 96 13.40 8.76 6.59
C LEU A 96 12.40 9.12 7.69
N THR A 97 11.33 8.36 7.81
CA THR A 97 10.28 8.57 8.82
C THR A 97 10.84 8.42 10.23
N GLY A 98 11.69 7.42 10.48
CA GLY A 98 12.33 7.21 11.77
C GLY A 98 13.21 8.39 12.19
N LYS A 99 14.06 8.89 11.30
CA LYS A 99 14.89 10.08 11.56
C LYS A 99 14.04 11.30 11.91
N LEU A 100 12.97 11.56 11.13
CA LEU A 100 12.08 12.69 11.41
C LEU A 100 11.33 12.53 12.73
N ALA A 101 10.88 11.31 13.06
CA ALA A 101 10.21 11.02 14.32
C ALA A 101 11.12 11.20 15.55
N ASP A 102 12.42 10.96 15.37
CA ASP A 102 13.44 11.16 16.41
C ASP A 102 14.02 12.59 16.43
N GLY A 103 13.45 13.51 15.64
CA GLY A 103 13.89 14.90 15.55
C GLY A 103 15.23 15.09 14.83
N GLN A 104 15.70 14.09 14.13
CA GLN A 104 16.94 14.14 13.35
C GLN A 104 16.72 14.78 11.98
N SER A 105 17.79 15.32 11.39
CA SER A 105 17.74 15.77 10.00
C SER A 105 17.61 14.59 9.05
N ALA A 106 16.63 14.65 8.14
CA ALA A 106 16.45 13.68 7.10
C ALA A 106 16.58 14.35 5.72
N SER A 107 17.08 13.60 4.76
CA SER A 107 17.27 14.03 3.38
C SER A 107 16.59 13.09 2.41
N LEU A 108 16.38 13.53 1.17
CA LEU A 108 15.87 12.64 0.11
C LEU A 108 16.79 11.44 -0.16
N GLY A 109 18.08 11.56 0.15
CA GLY A 109 19.04 10.46 0.06
C GLY A 109 18.66 9.28 0.97
N ASP A 110 17.95 9.53 2.07
CA ASP A 110 17.51 8.49 3.00
C ASP A 110 16.50 7.51 2.37
N LEU A 111 15.74 7.95 1.35
CA LEU A 111 14.88 7.07 0.55
C LEU A 111 15.64 5.96 -0.15
N PHE A 112 16.92 6.20 -0.45
CA PHE A 112 17.77 5.26 -1.17
C PHE A 112 18.73 4.50 -0.25
N SER A 113 18.62 4.71 1.07
CA SER A 113 19.50 4.07 2.06
C SER A 113 19.42 2.54 2.08
N GLY A 114 18.30 1.97 1.62
CA GLY A 114 18.13 0.51 1.48
C GLY A 114 19.04 -0.12 0.43
N TYR A 115 19.60 0.67 -0.51
CA TYR A 115 20.51 0.19 -1.56
C TYR A 115 21.99 0.35 -1.19
N GLY A 116 22.31 1.12 -0.14
CA GLY A 116 23.69 1.49 0.20
C GLY A 116 24.52 0.36 0.83
N ASP A 117 23.90 -0.67 1.38
CA ASP A 117 24.54 -1.83 1.98
C ASP A 117 24.07 -3.14 1.35
N ALA A 118 24.98 -3.89 0.76
CA ALA A 118 24.68 -5.15 0.06
C ALA A 118 24.04 -6.20 0.97
N THR A 119 24.41 -6.24 2.26
CA THR A 119 23.83 -7.17 3.24
C THR A 119 22.40 -6.81 3.53
N ARG A 120 22.13 -5.53 3.77
CA ARG A 120 20.79 -5.01 4.02
C ARG A 120 19.90 -5.19 2.80
N TRP A 121 20.40 -4.86 1.62
CA TRP A 121 19.69 -5.03 0.36
C TRP A 121 19.22 -6.48 0.14
N LYS A 122 20.12 -7.46 0.33
CA LYS A 122 19.79 -8.89 0.24
C LYS A 122 18.71 -9.31 1.23
N LYS A 123 18.76 -8.83 2.49
CA LYS A 123 17.73 -9.11 3.51
C LYS A 123 16.37 -8.56 3.07
N LEU A 124 16.33 -7.34 2.53
CA LEU A 124 15.10 -6.68 2.07
C LEU A 124 14.47 -7.41 0.88
N ILE A 125 15.27 -7.82 -0.10
CA ILE A 125 14.79 -8.63 -1.23
C ILE A 125 14.28 -9.98 -0.75
N ALA A 126 15.02 -10.67 0.12
CA ALA A 126 14.58 -11.94 0.69
C ALA A 126 13.26 -11.80 1.46
N PHE A 127 13.11 -10.74 2.25
CA PHE A 127 11.85 -10.43 2.92
C PHE A 127 10.71 -10.19 1.92
N GLY A 128 10.94 -9.38 0.89
CA GLY A 128 9.97 -9.11 -0.16
C GLY A 128 9.55 -10.39 -0.91
N PHE A 129 10.50 -11.27 -1.20
CA PHE A 129 10.23 -12.56 -1.84
C PHE A 129 9.37 -13.47 -0.95
N ILE A 130 9.74 -13.65 0.33
CA ILE A 130 8.96 -14.42 1.30
C ILE A 130 7.55 -13.83 1.42
N GLY A 131 7.44 -12.51 1.49
CA GLY A 131 6.17 -11.79 1.53
C GLY A 131 5.30 -12.06 0.31
N ALA A 132 5.87 -12.00 -0.88
CA ALA A 132 5.15 -12.28 -2.13
C ALA A 132 4.64 -13.73 -2.17
N VAL A 133 5.49 -14.70 -1.82
CA VAL A 133 5.11 -16.12 -1.77
C VAL A 133 3.99 -16.37 -0.77
N LEU A 134 4.11 -15.82 0.45
CA LEU A 134 3.08 -15.97 1.48
C LEU A 134 1.77 -15.29 1.07
N ASN A 135 1.84 -14.12 0.43
CA ASN A 135 0.66 -13.42 -0.06
C ASN A 135 -0.08 -14.25 -1.11
N ILE A 136 0.65 -14.79 -2.10
CA ILE A 136 0.09 -15.67 -3.13
C ILE A 136 -0.49 -16.94 -2.50
N ALA A 137 0.22 -17.57 -1.55
CA ALA A 137 -0.24 -18.79 -0.90
C ALA A 137 -1.53 -18.58 -0.09
N VAL A 138 -1.60 -17.51 0.69
CA VAL A 138 -2.76 -17.21 1.55
C VAL A 138 -3.94 -16.77 0.70
N GLN A 139 -3.77 -15.81 -0.20
CA GLN A 139 -4.88 -15.32 -1.02
C GLN A 139 -5.33 -16.34 -2.06
N GLY A 140 -4.38 -17.01 -2.71
CA GLY A 140 -4.69 -18.09 -3.65
C GLY A 140 -5.39 -19.27 -2.96
N GLY A 141 -4.91 -19.67 -1.77
CA GLY A 141 -5.57 -20.70 -0.96
C GLY A 141 -7.00 -20.31 -0.56
N TYR A 142 -7.23 -19.05 -0.18
CA TYR A 142 -8.55 -18.55 0.12
C TYR A 142 -9.49 -18.61 -1.11
N ILE A 143 -9.01 -18.19 -2.29
CA ILE A 143 -9.78 -18.26 -3.54
C ILE A 143 -10.14 -19.72 -3.85
N LEU A 144 -9.20 -20.64 -3.73
CA LEU A 144 -9.47 -22.07 -3.95
C LEU A 144 -10.52 -22.62 -2.99
N ILE A 145 -10.51 -22.20 -1.72
CA ILE A 145 -11.54 -22.58 -0.74
C ILE A 145 -12.91 -22.01 -1.16
N CYS A 146 -12.97 -20.75 -1.56
CA CYS A 146 -14.22 -20.14 -2.04
C CYS A 146 -14.80 -20.90 -3.26
N MET A 147 -13.94 -21.24 -4.21
CA MET A 147 -14.34 -22.03 -5.39
C MET A 147 -14.84 -23.42 -4.99
N ALA A 148 -14.16 -24.10 -4.06
CA ALA A 148 -14.60 -25.41 -3.55
C ALA A 148 -15.92 -25.36 -2.80
N LEU A 149 -16.28 -24.21 -2.23
CA LEU A 149 -17.56 -23.97 -1.57
C LEU A 149 -18.68 -23.53 -2.55
N GLY A 150 -18.42 -23.52 -3.85
CA GLY A 150 -19.40 -23.18 -4.87
C GLY A 150 -19.58 -21.68 -5.11
N ILE A 151 -18.70 -20.85 -4.58
CA ILE A 151 -18.62 -19.43 -4.97
C ILE A 151 -17.90 -19.41 -6.32
N GLY A 152 -18.70 -19.34 -7.39
CA GLY A 152 -18.34 -19.87 -8.68
C GLY A 152 -17.39 -19.03 -9.51
N SER A 153 -16.75 -19.72 -10.47
CA SER A 153 -16.00 -19.15 -11.59
C SER A 153 -16.82 -18.14 -12.40
N ASP A 154 -18.14 -18.30 -12.44
CA ASP A 154 -19.06 -17.46 -13.21
C ASP A 154 -19.16 -16.05 -12.61
N ASP A 155 -19.27 -15.93 -11.28
CA ASP A 155 -19.25 -14.64 -10.58
C ASP A 155 -17.92 -13.89 -10.81
N ILE A 156 -16.77 -14.61 -10.79
CA ILE A 156 -15.46 -14.01 -11.04
C ILE A 156 -15.35 -13.51 -12.49
N GLY A 157 -15.80 -14.33 -13.45
CA GLY A 157 -15.82 -13.95 -14.85
C GLY A 157 -16.72 -12.74 -15.11
N GLN A 158 -17.91 -12.72 -14.50
CA GLN A 158 -18.84 -11.59 -14.58
C GLN A 158 -18.24 -10.33 -13.94
N PHE A 159 -17.62 -10.43 -12.78
CA PHE A 159 -16.95 -9.31 -12.11
C PHE A 159 -15.82 -8.71 -12.96
N MET A 160 -14.96 -9.56 -13.55
CA MET A 160 -13.88 -9.10 -14.41
C MET A 160 -14.42 -8.42 -15.68
N SER A 161 -15.44 -9.00 -16.32
CA SER A 161 -16.05 -8.39 -17.50
C SER A 161 -16.78 -7.09 -17.18
N ALA A 162 -17.48 -7.02 -16.06
CA ALA A 162 -18.14 -5.80 -15.59
C ALA A 162 -17.14 -4.67 -15.30
N GLN A 163 -16.00 -4.98 -14.69
CA GLN A 163 -14.93 -4.02 -14.47
C GLN A 163 -14.30 -3.52 -15.78
N LEU A 164 -14.02 -4.42 -16.71
CA LEU A 164 -13.41 -4.05 -18.00
C LEU A 164 -14.33 -3.19 -18.85
N ASN A 165 -15.63 -3.46 -18.80
CA ASN A 165 -16.64 -2.76 -19.58
C ASN A 165 -17.28 -1.57 -18.85
N ASN A 166 -16.87 -1.30 -17.60
CA ASN A 166 -17.47 -0.27 -16.75
C ASN A 166 -19.00 -0.44 -16.61
N ASP A 167 -19.47 -1.68 -16.42
CA ASP A 167 -20.87 -2.06 -16.39
C ASP A 167 -21.37 -2.18 -14.93
N PRO A 168 -22.04 -1.15 -14.38
CA PRO A 168 -22.53 -1.17 -13.00
C PRO A 168 -23.72 -2.13 -12.81
N GLU A 169 -24.49 -2.43 -13.86
CA GLU A 169 -25.63 -3.36 -13.77
C GLU A 169 -25.13 -4.80 -13.62
N ALA A 170 -24.10 -5.17 -14.39
CA ALA A 170 -23.45 -6.47 -14.26
C ALA A 170 -22.79 -6.63 -12.86
N MET A 171 -22.21 -5.57 -12.29
CA MET A 171 -21.70 -5.56 -10.91
C MET A 171 -22.80 -5.77 -9.87
N ALA A 172 -23.98 -5.17 -10.04
CA ALA A 172 -25.11 -5.34 -9.14
C ALA A 172 -25.73 -6.75 -9.21
N GLY A 173 -25.54 -7.47 -10.32
CA GLY A 173 -26.01 -8.84 -10.52
C GLY A 173 -25.20 -9.93 -9.82
N LEU A 174 -24.06 -9.60 -9.23
CA LEU A 174 -23.20 -10.56 -8.54
C LEU A 174 -23.85 -11.12 -7.27
N SER A 175 -23.60 -12.40 -6.99
CA SER A 175 -24.22 -13.09 -5.86
C SER A 175 -23.76 -12.51 -4.50
N SER A 176 -24.61 -12.64 -3.47
CA SER A 176 -24.23 -12.26 -2.09
C SER A 176 -23.04 -13.08 -1.58
N GLY A 177 -22.90 -14.33 -2.01
CA GLY A 177 -21.76 -15.19 -1.74
C GLY A 177 -20.45 -14.62 -2.29
N PHE A 178 -20.47 -14.08 -3.51
CA PHE A 178 -19.33 -13.40 -4.10
C PHE A 178 -18.90 -12.19 -3.24
N TRP A 179 -19.84 -11.33 -2.85
CA TRP A 179 -19.52 -10.15 -2.05
C TRP A 179 -18.97 -10.51 -0.67
N ALA A 180 -19.50 -11.58 -0.05
CA ALA A 180 -18.97 -12.09 1.23
C ALA A 180 -17.53 -12.61 1.06
N ALA A 181 -17.24 -13.36 0.00
CA ALA A 181 -15.89 -13.83 -0.31
C ALA A 181 -14.94 -12.68 -0.63
N TYR A 182 -15.39 -11.69 -1.39
CA TYR A 182 -14.59 -10.51 -1.71
C TYR A 182 -14.25 -9.69 -0.45
N ALA A 183 -15.21 -9.50 0.45
CA ALA A 183 -14.96 -8.88 1.76
C ALA A 183 -13.95 -9.69 2.59
N GLY A 184 -14.02 -11.02 2.55
CA GLY A 184 -13.05 -11.91 3.21
C GLY A 184 -11.63 -11.74 2.64
N ILE A 185 -11.48 -11.64 1.32
CA ILE A 185 -10.17 -11.39 0.67
C ILE A 185 -9.60 -10.05 1.15
N ILE A 186 -10.40 -8.99 1.18
CA ILE A 186 -9.97 -7.67 1.64
C ILE A 186 -9.52 -7.74 3.11
N LEU A 187 -10.30 -8.39 3.96
CA LEU A 187 -9.99 -8.51 5.40
C LEU A 187 -8.69 -9.29 5.63
N ILE A 188 -8.55 -10.48 5.04
CA ILE A 188 -7.36 -11.31 5.14
C ILE A 188 -6.15 -10.57 4.56
N GLY A 189 -6.30 -9.94 3.40
CA GLY A 189 -5.28 -9.13 2.76
C GLY A 189 -4.81 -7.97 3.64
N SER A 190 -5.74 -7.27 4.30
CA SER A 190 -5.43 -6.15 5.19
C SER A 190 -4.66 -6.59 6.44
N VAL A 191 -5.04 -7.72 7.05
CA VAL A 191 -4.33 -8.32 8.18
C VAL A 191 -2.92 -8.75 7.77
N LEU A 192 -2.81 -9.42 6.63
CA LEU A 192 -1.53 -9.88 6.08
C LEU A 192 -0.63 -8.71 5.72
N GLN A 193 -1.18 -7.67 5.08
CA GLN A 193 -0.46 -6.43 4.76
C GLN A 193 0.09 -5.76 6.02
N THR A 194 -0.70 -5.70 7.11
CA THR A 194 -0.23 -5.16 8.39
C THR A 194 0.93 -5.98 8.95
N ALA A 195 0.83 -7.32 8.92
CA ALA A 195 1.90 -8.20 9.36
C ALA A 195 3.20 -7.98 8.54
N PHE A 196 3.08 -7.85 7.23
CA PHE A 196 4.22 -7.57 6.37
C PHE A 196 4.82 -6.19 6.62
N MET A 197 4.01 -5.17 6.82
CA MET A 197 4.54 -3.83 7.08
C MET A 197 5.27 -3.74 8.42
N LEU A 198 4.76 -4.40 9.48
CA LEU A 198 5.48 -4.50 10.76
C LEU A 198 6.80 -5.26 10.63
N GLY A 199 6.79 -6.41 9.96
CA GLY A 199 7.99 -7.18 9.67
C GLY A 199 8.96 -6.43 8.76
N PHE A 200 8.42 -5.62 7.83
CA PHE A 200 9.23 -4.80 6.95
C PHE A 200 9.97 -3.68 7.71
N CYS A 201 9.28 -2.98 8.63
CA CYS A 201 9.93 -2.04 9.54
C CYS A 201 11.04 -2.73 10.34
N GLN A 202 10.79 -3.96 10.82
CA GLN A 202 11.75 -4.74 11.59
C GLN A 202 13.02 -5.04 10.78
N VAL A 203 12.90 -5.59 9.57
CA VAL A 203 14.07 -5.91 8.73
C VAL A 203 14.77 -4.64 8.20
N ALA A 204 14.02 -3.56 8.02
CA ALA A 204 14.54 -2.29 7.51
C ALA A 204 15.32 -1.50 8.57
N LEU A 205 14.91 -1.54 9.83
CA LEU A 205 15.41 -0.66 10.89
C LEU A 205 16.27 -1.38 11.92
N THR A 206 16.34 -2.73 11.87
CA THR A 206 17.12 -3.53 12.82
C THR A 206 18.04 -4.51 12.08
N ASP A 207 18.87 -5.22 12.84
CA ASP A 207 19.72 -6.29 12.31
C ASP A 207 19.02 -7.63 12.18
N THR A 208 17.71 -7.70 12.47
CA THR A 208 16.91 -8.93 12.37
C THR A 208 16.93 -9.49 10.95
N GLY A 209 16.99 -10.82 10.82
CA GLY A 209 16.94 -11.50 9.53
C GLY A 209 15.56 -11.47 8.89
N ALA A 210 15.47 -11.68 7.57
CA ALA A 210 14.21 -11.62 6.83
C ALA A 210 13.13 -12.57 7.37
N VAL A 211 13.48 -13.83 7.64
CA VAL A 211 12.54 -14.84 8.15
C VAL A 211 12.03 -14.49 9.54
N ASP A 212 12.91 -14.06 10.44
CA ASP A 212 12.51 -13.70 11.81
C ASP A 212 11.68 -12.43 11.81
N SER A 213 11.98 -11.46 10.94
CA SER A 213 11.16 -10.26 10.76
C SER A 213 9.73 -10.58 10.28
N VAL A 214 9.57 -11.56 9.39
CA VAL A 214 8.23 -12.06 8.97
C VAL A 214 7.49 -12.68 10.16
N LYS A 215 8.15 -13.54 10.95
CA LYS A 215 7.57 -14.15 12.14
C LYS A 215 7.16 -13.10 13.17
N ASP A 216 8.03 -12.12 13.44
CA ASP A 216 7.76 -11.03 14.37
C ASP A 216 6.56 -10.20 13.92
N GLY A 217 6.48 -9.85 12.63
CA GLY A 217 5.35 -9.12 12.07
C GLY A 217 4.03 -9.88 12.19
N ILE A 218 4.02 -11.18 11.86
CA ILE A 218 2.84 -12.05 12.01
C ILE A 218 2.44 -12.15 13.49
N ALA A 219 3.39 -12.44 14.38
CA ALA A 219 3.12 -12.58 15.81
C ALA A 219 2.58 -11.27 16.43
N ALA A 220 3.14 -10.12 16.03
CA ALA A 220 2.69 -8.80 16.47
C ALA A 220 1.26 -8.51 16.02
N THR A 221 0.95 -8.82 14.76
CA THR A 221 -0.39 -8.62 14.19
C THR A 221 -1.41 -9.53 14.87
N LEU A 222 -1.12 -10.80 15.03
CA LEU A 222 -2.03 -11.76 15.68
C LEU A 222 -2.27 -11.41 17.15
N LYS A 223 -1.22 -10.99 17.89
CA LYS A 223 -1.36 -10.55 19.29
C LYS A 223 -2.26 -9.32 19.43
N ASN A 224 -2.29 -8.46 18.40
CA ASN A 224 -3.07 -7.23 18.37
C ASN A 224 -4.32 -7.30 17.47
N LEU A 225 -4.70 -8.50 16.99
CA LEU A 225 -5.73 -8.68 15.96
C LEU A 225 -7.07 -8.05 16.36
N GLY A 226 -7.53 -8.24 17.59
CA GLY A 226 -8.80 -7.67 18.02
C GLY A 226 -8.83 -6.15 17.99
N SER A 227 -7.78 -5.49 18.51
CA SER A 227 -7.66 -4.03 18.47
C SER A 227 -7.50 -3.53 17.04
N LEU A 228 -6.75 -4.26 16.20
CA LEU A 228 -6.54 -3.94 14.80
C LEU A 228 -7.85 -3.99 14.00
N LEU A 229 -8.66 -5.05 14.18
CA LEU A 229 -9.93 -5.19 13.48
C LEU A 229 -10.92 -4.10 13.90
N LEU A 230 -11.00 -3.77 15.19
CA LEU A 230 -11.85 -2.67 15.67
C LEU A 230 -11.38 -1.31 15.12
N PHE A 231 -10.06 -1.09 15.08
CA PHE A 231 -9.50 0.13 14.48
C PHE A 231 -9.79 0.19 12.98
N MET A 232 -9.60 -0.91 12.23
CA MET A 232 -9.91 -0.99 10.81
C MET A 232 -11.39 -0.69 10.53
N LEU A 233 -12.29 -1.24 11.34
CA LEU A 233 -13.73 -0.97 11.22
C LEU A 233 -14.05 0.51 11.49
N ALA A 234 -13.49 1.09 12.55
CA ALA A 234 -13.67 2.51 12.85
C ALA A 234 -13.11 3.40 11.73
N MET A 235 -11.90 3.08 11.21
CA MET A 235 -11.29 3.80 10.10
C MET A 235 -12.09 3.65 8.80
N LEU A 236 -12.67 2.49 8.53
CA LEU A 236 -13.56 2.28 7.38
C LEU A 236 -14.73 3.26 7.42
N LEU A 237 -15.39 3.41 8.57
CA LEU A 237 -16.50 4.36 8.73
C LEU A 237 -16.05 5.82 8.53
N VAL A 238 -14.88 6.18 9.10
CA VAL A 238 -14.31 7.53 8.93
C VAL A 238 -13.94 7.80 7.46
N VAL A 239 -13.31 6.81 6.80
CA VAL A 239 -12.92 6.95 5.38
C VAL A 239 -14.15 7.03 4.48
N ILE A 240 -15.19 6.23 4.71
CA ILE A 240 -16.45 6.33 3.96
C ILE A 240 -17.07 7.71 4.14
N ALA A 241 -17.18 8.21 5.37
CA ALA A 241 -17.75 9.52 5.64
C ALA A 241 -16.93 10.65 4.95
N ALA A 242 -15.60 10.60 5.09
CA ALA A 242 -14.70 11.55 4.43
C ALA A 242 -14.79 11.47 2.90
N ALA A 243 -14.81 10.25 2.33
CA ALA A 243 -14.93 10.04 0.90
C ALA A 243 -16.26 10.60 0.34
N LEU A 244 -17.36 10.41 1.05
CA LEU A 244 -18.67 11.00 0.65
C LEU A 244 -18.61 12.54 0.63
N VAL A 245 -18.02 13.14 1.65
CA VAL A 245 -17.88 14.61 1.71
C VAL A 245 -16.97 15.13 0.59
N ILE A 246 -15.81 14.49 0.41
CA ILE A 246 -14.85 14.86 -0.64
C ILE A 246 -15.46 14.65 -2.03
N ALA A 247 -16.13 13.52 -2.26
CA ALA A 247 -16.79 13.23 -3.54
C ALA A 247 -17.90 14.26 -3.86
N LEU A 248 -18.67 14.66 -2.85
CA LEU A 248 -19.69 15.71 -3.03
C LEU A 248 -19.05 17.04 -3.40
N LEU A 249 -18.06 17.50 -2.64
CA LEU A 249 -17.41 18.81 -2.87
C LEU A 249 -16.61 18.82 -4.19
N ALA A 250 -15.80 17.79 -4.43
CA ALA A 250 -15.04 17.68 -5.66
C ALA A 250 -15.96 17.48 -6.89
N GLY A 251 -17.01 16.66 -6.74
CA GLY A 251 -18.01 16.44 -7.79
C GLY A 251 -18.72 17.72 -8.19
N LEU A 252 -19.17 18.53 -7.22
CA LEU A 252 -19.79 19.84 -7.49
C LEU A 252 -18.82 20.79 -8.19
N LEU A 253 -17.56 20.84 -7.76
CA LEU A 253 -16.55 21.70 -8.37
C LEU A 253 -16.24 21.26 -9.80
N ILE A 254 -16.02 19.95 -10.02
CA ILE A 254 -15.74 19.39 -11.34
C ILE A 254 -16.94 19.58 -12.27
N ALA A 255 -18.18 19.37 -11.78
CA ALA A 255 -19.39 19.60 -12.56
C ALA A 255 -19.52 21.08 -12.98
N ALA A 256 -19.29 22.03 -12.07
CA ALA A 256 -19.32 23.45 -12.40
C ALA A 256 -18.27 23.84 -13.47
N ILE A 257 -17.05 23.29 -13.37
CA ILE A 257 -15.99 23.56 -14.33
C ILE A 257 -16.22 22.83 -15.67
N SER A 258 -16.80 21.64 -15.66
CA SER A 258 -17.09 20.88 -16.87
C SER A 258 -18.12 21.56 -17.76
N MET A 259 -19.02 22.37 -17.17
CA MET A 259 -19.95 23.23 -17.93
C MET A 259 -19.22 24.30 -18.75
N LEU A 260 -18.00 24.69 -18.33
CA LEU A 260 -17.17 25.66 -19.05
C LEU A 260 -16.19 24.95 -19.99
N ASN A 261 -15.49 23.92 -19.50
CA ASN A 261 -14.52 23.18 -20.28
C ASN A 261 -14.22 21.80 -19.63
N SER A 262 -14.59 20.72 -20.31
CA SER A 262 -14.38 19.35 -19.83
C SER A 262 -12.91 18.95 -19.65
N ASN A 263 -12.00 19.48 -20.49
CA ASN A 263 -10.56 19.18 -20.37
C ASN A 263 -9.95 19.82 -19.11
N ILE A 264 -10.41 21.03 -18.75
CA ILE A 264 -9.98 21.70 -17.51
C ILE A 264 -10.51 20.92 -16.30
N ALA A 265 -11.75 20.44 -16.35
CA ALA A 265 -12.33 19.62 -15.27
C ALA A 265 -11.55 18.32 -15.06
N LEU A 266 -11.17 17.63 -16.14
CA LEU A 266 -10.35 16.42 -16.07
C LEU A 266 -8.96 16.69 -15.49
N ALA A 267 -8.29 17.75 -15.95
CA ALA A 267 -6.98 18.15 -15.43
C ALA A 267 -7.04 18.49 -13.94
N LEU A 268 -8.08 19.20 -13.49
CA LEU A 268 -8.28 19.51 -12.07
C LEU A 268 -8.49 18.23 -11.25
N GLY A 269 -9.31 17.30 -11.73
CA GLY A 269 -9.51 16.00 -11.09
C GLY A 269 -8.21 15.22 -10.91
N ALA A 270 -7.38 15.19 -11.94
CA ALA A 270 -6.06 14.55 -11.87
C ALA A 270 -5.13 15.24 -10.85
N VAL A 271 -5.11 16.57 -10.80
CA VAL A 271 -4.32 17.33 -9.82
C VAL A 271 -4.79 17.03 -8.39
N LEU A 272 -6.10 17.06 -8.14
CA LEU A 272 -6.66 16.75 -6.82
C LEU A 272 -6.33 15.31 -6.39
N TYR A 273 -6.39 14.36 -7.31
CA TYR A 273 -6.02 12.98 -7.04
C TYR A 273 -4.53 12.83 -6.67
N ILE A 274 -3.64 13.50 -7.41
CA ILE A 274 -2.20 13.51 -7.11
C ILE A 274 -1.94 14.13 -5.73
N LEU A 275 -2.57 15.27 -5.42
CA LEU A 275 -2.44 15.91 -4.10
C LEU A 275 -2.92 14.99 -2.96
N LEU A 276 -4.00 14.25 -3.18
CA LEU A 276 -4.49 13.26 -2.22
C LEU A 276 -3.46 12.14 -1.99
N LEU A 277 -2.88 11.61 -3.05
CA LEU A 277 -1.82 10.58 -2.95
C LEU A 277 -0.59 11.11 -2.21
N LEU A 278 -0.15 12.33 -2.54
CA LEU A 278 0.99 12.99 -1.88
C LEU A 278 0.77 13.13 -0.37
N PHE A 279 -0.48 13.32 0.07
CA PHE A 279 -0.81 13.44 1.47
C PHE A 279 -0.95 12.08 2.17
N ILE A 280 -1.65 11.13 1.56
CA ILE A 280 -1.93 9.82 2.17
C ILE A 280 -0.63 9.00 2.33
N TYR A 281 0.27 9.05 1.35
CA TYR A 281 1.47 8.23 1.33
C TYR A 281 2.37 8.43 2.57
N PRO A 282 2.78 9.68 2.91
CA PRO A 282 3.51 9.96 4.14
C PRO A 282 2.79 9.54 5.42
N LEU A 283 1.46 9.73 5.47
CA LEU A 283 0.67 9.34 6.64
C LEU A 283 0.71 7.83 6.87
N MET A 284 0.58 7.03 5.80
CA MET A 284 0.67 5.57 5.89
C MET A 284 2.02 5.11 6.46
N PHE A 285 3.13 5.63 5.93
CA PHE A 285 4.46 5.27 6.43
C PHE A 285 4.69 5.74 7.86
N SER A 286 4.25 6.94 8.20
CA SER A 286 4.36 7.48 9.56
C SER A 286 3.56 6.66 10.57
N PHE A 287 2.31 6.29 10.23
CA PHE A 287 1.48 5.44 11.07
C PHE A 287 2.11 4.06 11.30
N GLN A 288 2.58 3.43 10.24
CA GLN A 288 3.18 2.09 10.32
C GLN A 288 4.48 2.10 11.09
N TYR A 289 5.31 3.13 10.94
CA TYR A 289 6.52 3.31 11.73
C TYR A 289 6.21 3.45 13.22
N LEU A 290 5.25 4.30 13.58
CA LEU A 290 4.86 4.51 14.98
C LEU A 290 4.24 3.24 15.58
N PHE A 291 3.42 2.52 14.83
CA PHE A 291 2.87 1.23 15.22
C PHE A 291 4.00 0.21 15.48
N TRP A 292 4.92 0.04 14.54
CA TRP A 292 6.06 -0.85 14.70
C TRP A 292 6.89 -0.49 15.92
N ARG A 293 7.25 0.79 16.08
CA ARG A 293 8.10 1.27 17.15
C ARG A 293 7.51 0.96 18.52
N ASP A 294 6.22 1.11 18.68
CA ASP A 294 5.53 0.90 19.95
C ASP A 294 5.30 -0.59 20.26
N VAL A 295 5.06 -1.42 19.25
CA VAL A 295 4.73 -2.84 19.43
C VAL A 295 5.97 -3.73 19.40
N LEU A 296 6.95 -3.46 18.53
CA LEU A 296 8.16 -4.27 18.31
C LEU A 296 9.46 -3.55 18.64
N GLY A 297 9.47 -2.22 18.63
CA GLY A 297 10.69 -1.41 18.75
C GLY A 297 11.28 -1.29 20.16
N GLY A 298 10.82 -2.09 21.14
CA GLY A 298 11.41 -2.16 22.48
C GLY A 298 10.91 -1.11 23.49
N GLY A 299 9.74 -0.51 23.25
CA GLY A 299 9.06 0.30 24.29
C GLY A 299 9.73 1.64 24.64
N GLY A 300 10.49 2.21 23.72
CA GLY A 300 10.87 3.62 23.86
C GLY A 300 9.60 4.45 23.97
N LYS A 301 9.51 5.34 24.99
CA LYS A 301 8.35 6.22 25.17
C LYS A 301 7.92 6.75 23.81
N PRO A 302 6.61 6.73 23.47
CA PRO A 302 6.14 7.37 22.25
C PRO A 302 6.75 8.76 22.24
N ALA A 303 7.39 9.16 21.14
CA ALA A 303 7.80 10.54 20.99
C ALA A 303 6.51 11.35 21.05
N THR A 304 6.15 11.83 22.21
CA THR A 304 5.18 12.90 22.33
C THR A 304 5.83 14.05 21.61
N VAL A 305 5.36 14.34 20.39
CA VAL A 305 5.68 15.61 19.75
C VAL A 305 5.22 16.64 20.76
N SER A 306 6.18 17.27 21.46
CA SER A 306 5.91 18.24 22.50
C SER A 306 5.07 19.35 21.87
N ASP A 307 3.87 19.59 22.41
CA ASP A 307 2.98 20.65 21.94
C ASP A 307 3.61 22.05 22.11
N SER A 308 4.75 22.15 22.82
CA SER A 308 5.46 23.40 23.09
C SER A 308 6.29 23.96 21.92
N GLU A 309 6.47 23.20 20.80
CA GLU A 309 7.23 23.68 19.63
C GLU A 309 6.38 23.99 18.39
N VAL A 310 5.05 24.00 18.49
CA VAL A 310 4.15 24.27 17.35
C VAL A 310 3.79 25.75 17.23
N LEU A 311 4.40 26.61 18.04
CA LEU A 311 4.22 28.07 17.92
C LEU A 311 5.51 28.70 17.38
N ILE A 312 5.71 28.66 16.06
CA ILE A 312 6.32 29.76 15.27
C ILE A 312 5.94 29.53 13.79
#